data_a959261fd3fcf0c81911d90e7510411f
#
_entry.id   a959261fd3fcf0c81911d90e7510411f
#
_cell.length_a   1.000
_cell.length_b   1.000
_cell.length_c   1.000
_cell.angle_alpha   90.00
_cell.angle_beta   90.00
_cell.angle_gamma   90.00
#
_symmetry.space_group_name_H-M   'P 1'
#
loop_
_entity.id
_entity.type
_entity.pdbx_description
1 polymer ?
#
loop_
_entity_poly.entity_id
_entity_poly.type
_entity_poly.pdbx_seq_one_letter_code
_entity_poly.pdbx_strand_id
1 'polypeptide(L)'
;MSIINDIKERYKSGNIVEKLIYINLAIFIFMLLISVFQDLYKGEINWFVEWFSLDDSFSSLLTKPWTIITYGFLHADFPHILLNLITLYFIGNLFIEYFTQKQLLSFYLLGTFFGGLLYLLSHNYFPLFEGSSSLLVGASAGISAIFIGVTTYIPNYQLKIRFIGFVKLWYLAAIWVGLDILGLSSETNAGGHFAHLGGALFGFLYVNQASNKELNIWNIISSLFTIKKKVSRNSKMEQYF
;
A
#
# COMPACT_ATOMS: atom_id res chain seq x y z
N MET A 1 34.87 -8.01 2.78
CA MET A 1 33.91 -7.00 2.30
C MET A 1 33.21 -6.40 3.51
N SER A 2 32.87 -5.10 3.52
CA SER A 2 32.14 -4.55 4.65
C SER A 2 30.65 -4.89 4.54
N ILE A 3 29.96 -5.14 5.65
CA ILE A 3 28.53 -5.42 5.73
C ILE A 3 27.71 -4.37 4.95
N ILE A 4 28.15 -3.12 4.98
CA ILE A 4 27.52 -2.01 4.25
C ILE A 4 27.58 -2.22 2.73
N ASN A 5 28.71 -2.70 2.20
CA ASN A 5 28.83 -2.98 0.78
C ASN A 5 27.94 -4.15 0.35
N ASP A 6 27.83 -5.20 1.18
CA ASP A 6 26.96 -6.34 0.90
C ASP A 6 25.48 -5.94 0.89
N ILE A 7 25.05 -5.09 1.83
CA ILE A 7 23.66 -4.55 1.85
C ILE A 7 23.41 -3.69 0.61
N LYS A 8 24.38 -2.82 0.24
CA LYS A 8 24.27 -1.96 -0.94
C LYS A 8 24.16 -2.75 -2.25
N GLU A 9 24.94 -3.80 -2.39
CA GLU A 9 24.90 -4.67 -3.58
C GLU A 9 23.58 -5.47 -3.62
N ARG A 10 23.12 -6.01 -2.51
CA ARG A 10 21.81 -6.68 -2.42
C ARG A 10 20.66 -5.74 -2.73
N TYR A 11 20.68 -4.51 -2.24
CA TYR A 11 19.66 -3.50 -2.58
C TYR A 11 19.64 -3.16 -4.06
N LYS A 12 20.83 -3.04 -4.70
CA LYS A 12 20.92 -2.73 -6.14
C LYS A 12 20.44 -3.87 -7.01
N SER A 13 20.82 -5.11 -6.69
CA SER A 13 20.46 -6.31 -7.44
C SER A 13 19.06 -6.83 -7.12
N GLY A 14 18.50 -6.44 -5.98
CA GLY A 14 17.21 -6.89 -5.48
C GLY A 14 16.03 -6.45 -6.34
N ASN A 15 14.97 -7.26 -6.34
CA ASN A 15 13.70 -6.93 -6.95
C ASN A 15 12.94 -5.86 -6.14
N ILE A 16 11.79 -5.41 -6.66
CA ILE A 16 10.99 -4.35 -6.00
C ILE A 16 10.43 -4.79 -4.63
N VAL A 17 10.17 -6.09 -4.43
CA VAL A 17 9.69 -6.63 -3.14
C VAL A 17 10.76 -6.43 -2.07
N GLU A 18 12.00 -6.83 -2.38
CA GLU A 18 13.14 -6.67 -1.47
C GLU A 18 13.41 -5.20 -1.17
N LYS A 19 13.32 -4.33 -2.18
CA LYS A 19 13.48 -2.88 -1.99
C LYS A 19 12.43 -2.28 -1.07
N LEU A 20 11.16 -2.68 -1.22
CA LEU A 20 10.09 -2.24 -0.31
C LEU A 20 10.30 -2.76 1.11
N ILE A 21 10.76 -4.01 1.27
CA ILE A 21 11.12 -4.58 2.58
C ILE A 21 12.23 -3.74 3.23
N TYR A 22 13.31 -3.45 2.51
CA TYR A 22 14.41 -2.63 3.05
C TYR A 22 13.97 -1.21 3.41
N ILE A 23 13.12 -0.58 2.61
CA ILE A 23 12.60 0.77 2.89
C ILE A 23 11.75 0.76 4.17
N ASN A 24 10.79 -0.17 4.28
CA ASN A 24 9.96 -0.28 5.47
C ASN A 24 10.80 -0.56 6.73
N LEU A 25 11.75 -1.49 6.64
CA LEU A 25 12.65 -1.82 7.75
C LEU A 25 13.52 -0.62 8.17
N ALA A 26 14.08 0.12 7.20
CA ALA A 26 14.89 1.30 7.47
C ALA A 26 14.08 2.41 8.17
N ILE A 27 12.84 2.66 7.70
CA ILE A 27 11.94 3.62 8.33
C ILE A 27 11.57 3.17 9.75
N PHE A 28 11.28 1.89 9.96
CA PHE A 28 10.96 1.35 11.28
C PHE A 28 12.12 1.49 12.27
N ILE A 29 13.34 1.14 11.84
CA ILE A 29 14.55 1.33 12.67
C ILE A 29 14.74 2.81 13.00
N PHE A 30 14.53 3.70 12.03
CA PHE A 30 14.62 5.15 12.26
C PHE A 30 13.58 5.63 13.28
N MET A 31 12.32 5.16 13.18
CA MET A 31 11.26 5.44 14.16
C MET A 31 11.65 4.97 15.58
N LEU A 32 12.20 3.75 15.70
CA LEU A 32 12.66 3.23 16.99
C LEU A 32 13.77 4.11 17.59
N LEU A 33 14.74 4.55 16.78
CA LEU A 33 15.79 5.45 17.25
C LEU A 33 15.23 6.79 17.74
N ILE A 34 14.29 7.40 16.99
CA ILE A 34 13.60 8.62 17.42
C ILE A 34 12.87 8.39 18.75
N SER A 35 12.12 7.29 18.89
CA SER A 35 11.41 6.97 20.12
C SER A 35 12.35 6.86 21.31
N VAL A 36 13.48 6.16 21.17
CA VAL A 36 14.51 6.07 22.23
C VAL A 36 15.06 7.44 22.61
N PHE A 37 15.36 8.29 21.63
CA PHE A 37 15.83 9.66 21.91
C PHE A 37 14.77 10.48 22.64
N GLN A 38 13.51 10.38 22.26
CA GLN A 38 12.40 11.07 22.91
C GLN A 38 12.24 10.63 24.37
N ASP A 39 12.28 9.30 24.63
CA ASP A 39 12.19 8.76 25.98
C ASP A 39 13.35 9.27 26.87
N LEU A 40 14.58 9.31 26.33
CA LEU A 40 15.76 9.84 27.05
C LEU A 40 15.63 11.32 27.41
N TYR A 41 15.01 12.12 26.56
CA TYR A 41 14.84 13.56 26.75
C TYR A 41 13.46 13.94 27.32
N LYS A 42 12.65 12.96 27.74
CA LYS A 42 11.29 13.16 28.27
C LYS A 42 10.38 13.97 27.31
N GLY A 43 10.57 13.75 26.01
CA GLY A 43 9.74 14.34 24.96
C GLY A 43 8.34 13.73 24.99
N GLU A 44 7.30 14.56 24.91
CA GLU A 44 5.92 14.12 25.01
C GLU A 44 5.32 13.67 23.66
N ILE A 45 5.95 14.02 22.53
CA ILE A 45 5.36 13.89 21.20
C ILE A 45 6.29 13.21 20.22
N ASN A 46 5.85 12.12 19.61
CA ASN A 46 6.55 11.53 18.47
C ASN A 46 6.24 12.32 17.19
N TRP A 47 6.94 13.46 17.01
CA TRP A 47 6.77 14.34 15.86
C TRP A 47 6.85 13.61 14.52
N PHE A 48 7.70 12.56 14.41
CA PHE A 48 7.85 11.82 13.17
C PHE A 48 6.57 11.05 12.83
N VAL A 49 5.99 10.36 13.81
CA VAL A 49 4.71 9.67 13.61
C VAL A 49 3.61 10.67 13.26
N GLU A 50 3.49 11.79 13.97
CA GLU A 50 2.48 12.81 13.68
C GLU A 50 2.60 13.45 12.29
N TRP A 51 3.83 13.57 11.77
CA TRP A 51 4.06 14.17 10.45
C TRP A 51 3.85 13.21 9.30
N PHE A 52 3.95 11.90 9.50
CA PHE A 52 3.95 10.92 8.43
C PHE A 52 2.83 9.87 8.52
N SER A 53 2.15 9.71 9.67
CA SER A 53 0.92 8.93 9.79
C SER A 53 -0.28 9.66 9.19
N LEU A 54 -1.32 8.93 8.82
CA LEU A 54 -2.56 9.51 8.34
C LEU A 54 -3.52 9.73 9.51
N ASP A 55 -3.82 10.98 9.78
CA ASP A 55 -4.84 11.42 10.74
C ASP A 55 -6.24 11.11 10.20
N ASP A 56 -7.21 10.97 11.09
CA ASP A 56 -8.60 10.63 10.76
C ASP A 56 -9.42 11.79 10.19
N SER A 57 -8.87 13.01 10.14
CA SER A 57 -9.60 14.19 9.66
C SER A 57 -9.18 14.64 8.26
N PHE A 58 -10.14 15.05 7.45
CA PHE A 58 -9.86 15.68 6.16
C PHE A 58 -9.09 16.99 6.28
N SER A 59 -9.30 17.75 7.37
CA SER A 59 -8.57 19.01 7.60
C SER A 59 -7.08 18.77 7.81
N SER A 60 -6.68 17.72 8.51
CA SER A 60 -5.29 17.31 8.66
C SER A 60 -4.69 16.89 7.30
N LEU A 61 -5.45 16.16 6.48
CA LEU A 61 -4.99 15.77 5.15
C LEU A 61 -4.71 16.99 4.25
N LEU A 62 -5.50 18.06 4.34
CA LEU A 62 -5.26 19.29 3.56
C LEU A 62 -3.95 19.97 3.94
N THR A 63 -3.53 19.87 5.19
CA THR A 63 -2.26 20.46 5.67
C THR A 63 -1.05 19.54 5.48
N LYS A 64 -1.28 18.23 5.48
CA LYS A 64 -0.26 17.17 5.34
C LYS A 64 -0.64 16.16 4.25
N PRO A 65 -0.79 16.57 2.97
CA PRO A 65 -1.33 15.71 1.92
C PRO A 65 -0.46 14.47 1.61
N TRP A 66 0.82 14.48 1.95
CA TRP A 66 1.69 13.33 1.78
C TRP A 66 1.31 12.14 2.67
N THR A 67 0.61 12.40 3.79
CA THR A 67 0.26 11.36 4.77
C THR A 67 -0.63 10.27 4.17
N ILE A 68 -1.41 10.56 3.13
CA ILE A 68 -2.24 9.56 2.42
C ILE A 68 -1.42 8.43 1.78
N ILE A 69 -0.11 8.63 1.64
CA ILE A 69 0.84 7.62 1.12
C ILE A 69 1.87 7.22 2.17
N THR A 70 2.39 8.19 2.95
CA THR A 70 3.52 7.92 3.84
C THR A 70 3.17 7.01 5.00
N TYR A 71 1.91 7.01 5.46
CA TYR A 71 1.45 6.11 6.51
C TYR A 71 1.72 4.63 6.18
N GLY A 72 1.68 4.27 4.90
CA GLY A 72 1.92 2.92 4.40
C GLY A 72 3.36 2.41 4.56
N PHE A 73 4.25 3.22 5.12
CA PHE A 73 5.63 2.85 5.41
C PHE A 73 5.95 2.88 6.92
N LEU A 74 5.03 3.35 7.76
CA LEU A 74 5.18 3.39 9.21
C LEU A 74 4.58 2.13 9.84
N HIS A 75 5.11 1.72 10.98
CA HIS A 75 4.59 0.56 11.73
C HIS A 75 4.60 0.84 13.23
N ALA A 76 3.51 0.48 13.89
CA ALA A 76 3.31 0.77 15.30
C ALA A 76 4.26 -0.03 16.23
N ASP A 77 4.52 -1.30 15.89
CA ASP A 77 5.28 -2.23 16.71
C ASP A 77 6.00 -3.29 15.87
N PHE A 78 6.84 -4.11 16.53
CA PHE A 78 7.62 -5.15 15.87
C PHE A 78 6.75 -6.30 15.29
N PRO A 79 5.75 -6.85 15.98
CA PRO A 79 4.83 -7.83 15.37
C PRO A 79 4.13 -7.28 14.13
N HIS A 80 3.71 -6.04 14.14
CA HIS A 80 3.05 -5.40 13.01
C HIS A 80 3.96 -5.33 11.77
N ILE A 81 5.19 -4.81 11.90
CA ILE A 81 6.11 -4.81 10.76
C ILE A 81 6.49 -6.22 10.31
N LEU A 82 6.75 -7.13 11.24
CA LEU A 82 7.16 -8.49 10.93
C LEU A 82 6.13 -9.21 10.05
N LEU A 83 4.84 -9.16 10.44
CA LEU A 83 3.76 -9.79 9.69
C LEU A 83 3.57 -9.14 8.32
N ASN A 84 3.67 -7.81 8.23
CA ASN A 84 3.61 -7.09 6.96
C ASN A 84 4.76 -7.50 6.02
N LEU A 85 6.01 -7.53 6.51
CA LEU A 85 7.15 -7.88 5.68
C LEU A 85 7.15 -9.34 5.24
N ILE A 86 6.74 -10.26 6.11
CA ILE A 86 6.56 -11.68 5.76
C ILE A 86 5.50 -11.82 4.66
N THR A 87 4.34 -11.19 4.82
CA THR A 87 3.27 -11.24 3.82
C THR A 87 3.73 -10.61 2.51
N LEU A 88 4.36 -9.43 2.56
CA LEU A 88 4.91 -8.76 1.38
C LEU A 88 5.94 -9.64 0.66
N TYR A 89 6.81 -10.32 1.40
CA TYR A 89 7.80 -11.21 0.81
C TYR A 89 7.14 -12.36 0.02
N PHE A 90 6.24 -13.11 0.63
CA PHE A 90 5.63 -14.25 -0.04
C PHE A 90 4.67 -13.84 -1.16
N ILE A 91 3.73 -12.96 -0.86
CA ILE A 91 2.70 -12.53 -1.82
C ILE A 91 3.27 -11.60 -2.89
N GLY A 92 4.22 -10.74 -2.53
CA GLY A 92 4.89 -9.87 -3.49
C GLY A 92 5.73 -10.65 -4.50
N ASN A 93 6.49 -11.67 -4.06
CA ASN A 93 7.21 -12.52 -5.01
C ASN A 93 6.26 -13.33 -5.91
N LEU A 94 5.17 -13.87 -5.38
CA LEU A 94 4.13 -14.49 -6.20
C LEU A 94 3.52 -13.50 -7.20
N PHE A 95 3.28 -12.25 -6.79
CA PHE A 95 2.73 -11.23 -7.67
C PHE A 95 3.64 -10.94 -8.86
N ILE A 96 4.96 -10.80 -8.64
CA ILE A 96 5.91 -10.49 -9.73
C ILE A 96 6.19 -11.67 -10.68
N GLU A 97 5.71 -12.88 -10.38
CA GLU A 97 5.70 -14.00 -11.34
C GLU A 97 4.67 -13.77 -12.46
N TYR A 98 3.59 -13.03 -12.20
CA TYR A 98 2.47 -12.79 -13.13
C TYR A 98 2.36 -11.34 -13.58
N PHE A 99 2.92 -10.40 -12.83
CA PHE A 99 2.88 -8.97 -13.07
C PHE A 99 4.29 -8.38 -13.05
N THR A 100 4.45 -7.20 -13.61
CA THR A 100 5.72 -6.49 -13.60
C THR A 100 6.04 -5.88 -12.22
N GLN A 101 7.31 -5.66 -11.94
CA GLN A 101 7.76 -4.96 -10.73
C GLN A 101 7.16 -3.53 -10.61
N LYS A 102 6.95 -2.85 -11.74
CA LYS A 102 6.30 -1.53 -11.77
C LYS A 102 4.83 -1.62 -11.36
N GLN A 103 4.13 -2.67 -11.78
CA GLN A 103 2.76 -2.91 -11.34
C GLN A 103 2.69 -3.20 -9.85
N LEU A 104 3.61 -4.02 -9.30
CA LEU A 104 3.66 -4.25 -7.86
C LEU A 104 3.80 -2.94 -7.07
N LEU A 105 4.75 -2.07 -7.46
CA LEU A 105 4.90 -0.76 -6.82
C LEU A 105 3.63 0.09 -6.94
N SER A 106 2.97 0.06 -8.10
CA SER A 106 1.70 0.75 -8.30
C SER A 106 0.59 0.21 -7.40
N PHE A 107 0.49 -1.12 -7.26
CA PHE A 107 -0.48 -1.74 -6.35
C PHE A 107 -0.22 -1.39 -4.89
N TYR A 108 1.05 -1.38 -4.49
CA TYR A 108 1.44 -0.97 -3.15
C TYR A 108 1.02 0.49 -2.87
N LEU A 109 1.41 1.43 -3.74
CA LEU A 109 1.13 2.86 -3.53
C LEU A 109 -0.35 3.22 -3.68
N LEU A 110 -1.02 2.69 -4.71
CA LEU A 110 -2.45 2.97 -4.92
C LEU A 110 -3.32 2.21 -3.93
N GLY A 111 -2.94 0.99 -3.55
CA GLY A 111 -3.61 0.27 -2.47
C GLY A 111 -3.53 1.03 -1.14
N THR A 112 -2.36 1.61 -0.84
CA THR A 112 -2.17 2.51 0.30
C THR A 112 -3.08 3.75 0.16
N PHE A 113 -3.08 4.41 -0.99
CA PHE A 113 -3.94 5.57 -1.23
C PHE A 113 -5.44 5.27 -1.03
N PHE A 114 -5.96 4.22 -1.67
CA PHE A 114 -7.38 3.86 -1.55
C PHE A 114 -7.73 3.32 -0.15
N GLY A 115 -6.78 2.65 0.50
CA GLY A 115 -6.92 2.26 1.90
C GLY A 115 -7.04 3.47 2.81
N GLY A 116 -6.14 4.44 2.70
CA GLY A 116 -6.21 5.69 3.44
C GLY A 116 -7.48 6.50 3.15
N LEU A 117 -7.94 6.49 1.89
CA LEU A 117 -9.20 7.14 1.52
C LEU A 117 -10.41 6.48 2.22
N LEU A 118 -10.48 5.15 2.23
CA LEU A 118 -11.59 4.44 2.89
C LEU A 118 -11.53 4.60 4.42
N TYR A 119 -10.33 4.64 5.01
CA TYR A 119 -10.13 5.00 6.41
C TYR A 119 -10.69 6.40 6.73
N LEU A 120 -10.34 7.42 5.96
CA LEU A 120 -10.85 8.78 6.14
C LEU A 120 -12.38 8.85 6.00
N LEU A 121 -12.92 8.19 4.96
CA LEU A 121 -14.37 8.14 4.77
C LEU A 121 -15.07 7.46 5.95
N SER A 122 -14.51 6.37 6.48
CA SER A 122 -15.10 5.68 7.62
C SER A 122 -15.13 6.55 8.86
N HIS A 123 -14.03 7.22 9.21
CA HIS A 123 -13.94 8.06 10.41
C HIS A 123 -14.85 9.31 10.35
N ASN A 124 -15.05 9.84 9.15
CA ASN A 124 -15.84 11.07 9.02
C ASN A 124 -17.35 10.82 8.80
N TYR A 125 -17.77 9.60 8.46
CA TYR A 125 -19.17 9.32 8.11
C TYR A 125 -19.84 8.22 8.94
N PHE A 126 -19.06 7.35 9.64
CA PHE A 126 -19.68 6.31 10.47
C PHE A 126 -19.76 6.73 11.94
N PRO A 127 -20.93 6.62 12.60
CA PRO A 127 -21.10 6.96 14.01
C PRO A 127 -20.18 6.17 14.97
N LEU A 128 -19.69 5.02 14.53
CA LEU A 128 -18.71 4.20 15.27
C LEU A 128 -17.49 5.00 15.73
N PHE A 129 -17.08 6.01 14.95
CA PHE A 129 -15.88 6.79 15.18
C PHE A 129 -16.11 8.15 15.82
N GLU A 130 -17.37 8.49 16.18
CA GLU A 130 -17.68 9.76 16.83
C GLU A 130 -16.90 9.92 18.16
N GLY A 131 -16.17 11.03 18.28
CA GLY A 131 -15.36 11.34 19.47
C GLY A 131 -14.06 10.52 19.60
N SER A 132 -13.75 9.63 18.66
CA SER A 132 -12.46 8.96 18.60
C SER A 132 -11.44 9.81 17.83
N SER A 133 -10.16 9.65 18.16
CA SER A 133 -9.05 10.18 17.36
C SER A 133 -8.05 9.06 17.15
N SER A 134 -7.61 8.86 15.91
CA SER A 134 -6.68 7.78 15.59
C SER A 134 -5.71 8.19 14.49
N LEU A 135 -4.55 7.53 14.51
CA LEU A 135 -3.52 7.67 13.48
C LEU A 135 -3.35 6.33 12.76
N LEU A 136 -3.56 6.34 11.45
CA LEU A 136 -3.33 5.15 10.64
C LEU A 136 -1.85 5.03 10.28
N VAL A 137 -1.30 3.83 10.48
CA VAL A 137 0.04 3.41 10.07
C VAL A 137 0.00 1.96 9.59
N GLY A 138 0.83 1.58 8.64
CA GLY A 138 1.00 0.20 8.19
C GLY A 138 0.98 0.01 6.68
N ALA A 139 1.84 -0.90 6.20
CA ALA A 139 1.92 -1.30 4.80
C ALA A 139 0.74 -2.17 4.33
N SER A 140 -0.09 -2.61 5.26
CA SER A 140 -1.09 -3.67 5.07
C SER A 140 -2.16 -3.35 4.03
N ALA A 141 -2.57 -2.09 3.85
CA ALA A 141 -3.51 -1.69 2.79
C ALA A 141 -2.90 -1.91 1.38
N GLY A 142 -1.63 -1.52 1.18
CA GLY A 142 -0.91 -1.80 -0.06
C GLY A 142 -0.69 -3.30 -0.28
N ILE A 143 -0.38 -4.04 0.78
CA ILE A 143 -0.23 -5.50 0.75
C ILE A 143 -1.56 -6.19 0.43
N SER A 144 -2.69 -5.73 0.99
CA SER A 144 -4.03 -6.22 0.66
C SER A 144 -4.36 -6.03 -0.82
N ALA A 145 -3.98 -4.89 -1.40
CA ALA A 145 -4.15 -4.65 -2.84
C ALA A 145 -3.35 -5.65 -3.68
N ILE A 146 -2.09 -5.91 -3.34
CA ILE A 146 -1.23 -6.88 -4.02
C ILE A 146 -1.82 -8.29 -3.87
N PHE A 147 -2.22 -8.67 -2.66
CA PHE A 147 -2.75 -10.00 -2.37
C PHE A 147 -4.07 -10.28 -3.10
N ILE A 148 -5.05 -9.39 -2.97
CA ILE A 148 -6.33 -9.56 -3.63
C ILE A 148 -6.16 -9.42 -5.15
N GLY A 149 -5.27 -8.55 -5.63
CA GLY A 149 -4.96 -8.43 -7.04
C GLY A 149 -4.44 -9.73 -7.66
N VAL A 150 -3.40 -10.34 -7.07
CA VAL A 150 -2.87 -11.62 -7.59
C VAL A 150 -3.88 -12.76 -7.43
N THR A 151 -4.64 -12.77 -6.33
CA THR A 151 -5.69 -13.78 -6.13
C THR A 151 -6.80 -13.67 -7.17
N THR A 152 -7.20 -12.45 -7.56
CA THR A 152 -8.20 -12.22 -8.61
C THR A 152 -7.71 -12.74 -9.96
N TYR A 153 -6.41 -12.65 -10.22
CA TYR A 153 -5.80 -13.13 -11.47
C TYR A 153 -5.66 -14.66 -11.50
N ILE A 154 -5.19 -15.27 -10.40
CA ILE A 154 -4.92 -16.72 -10.31
C ILE A 154 -5.63 -17.38 -9.11
N PRO A 155 -6.97 -17.34 -9.00
CA PRO A 155 -7.69 -17.74 -7.78
C PRO A 155 -7.45 -19.20 -7.39
N ASN A 156 -7.22 -20.09 -8.33
CA ASN A 156 -7.01 -21.52 -8.11
C ASN A 156 -5.54 -21.91 -7.90
N TYR A 157 -4.62 -20.93 -7.87
CA TYR A 157 -3.22 -21.21 -7.52
C TYR A 157 -3.14 -21.85 -6.14
N GLN A 158 -2.32 -22.91 -6.02
CA GLN A 158 -2.22 -23.68 -4.78
C GLN A 158 -0.89 -23.38 -4.07
N LEU A 159 -0.97 -22.83 -2.88
CA LEU A 159 0.17 -22.70 -1.97
C LEU A 159 0.30 -23.96 -1.14
N LYS A 160 1.53 -24.51 -1.07
CA LYS A 160 1.83 -25.63 -0.16
C LYS A 160 2.16 -25.08 1.23
N ILE A 161 1.21 -25.19 2.14
CA ILE A 161 1.39 -24.79 3.54
C ILE A 161 1.85 -26.01 4.35
N ARG A 162 2.97 -25.84 5.05
CA ARG A 162 3.50 -26.93 5.90
C ARG A 162 2.44 -27.36 6.94
N PHE A 163 2.21 -28.65 7.09
CA PHE A 163 1.23 -29.29 7.95
C PHE A 163 -0.24 -29.20 7.53
N ILE A 164 -0.62 -28.34 6.58
CA ILE A 164 -2.01 -28.21 6.09
C ILE A 164 -2.15 -28.85 4.71
N GLY A 165 -1.11 -28.77 3.87
CA GLY A 165 -1.16 -29.26 2.50
C GLY A 165 -1.35 -28.14 1.48
N PHE A 166 -2.02 -28.48 0.36
CA PHE A 166 -2.26 -27.53 -0.73
C PHE A 166 -3.54 -26.73 -0.48
N VAL A 167 -3.42 -25.39 -0.39
CA VAL A 167 -4.52 -24.45 -0.15
C VAL A 167 -4.64 -23.53 -1.35
N LYS A 168 -5.83 -23.39 -1.92
CA LYS A 168 -6.08 -22.45 -3.01
C LYS A 168 -5.99 -21.01 -2.50
N LEU A 169 -5.42 -20.13 -3.32
CA LEU A 169 -5.16 -18.75 -2.96
C LEU A 169 -6.44 -17.99 -2.57
N TRP A 170 -7.56 -18.27 -3.25
CA TRP A 170 -8.83 -17.61 -2.94
C TRP A 170 -9.39 -17.97 -1.55
N TYR A 171 -9.09 -19.15 -0.98
CA TYR A 171 -9.48 -19.46 0.41
C TYR A 171 -8.76 -18.54 1.39
N LEU A 172 -7.45 -18.31 1.17
CA LEU A 172 -6.67 -17.40 2.02
C LEU A 172 -7.15 -15.95 1.87
N ALA A 173 -7.48 -15.52 0.66
CA ALA A 173 -8.05 -14.20 0.40
C ALA A 173 -9.43 -14.02 1.04
N ALA A 174 -10.30 -15.05 0.98
CA ALA A 174 -11.60 -15.02 1.64
C ALA A 174 -11.47 -14.92 3.17
N ILE A 175 -10.52 -15.64 3.76
CA ILE A 175 -10.22 -15.54 5.20
C ILE A 175 -9.69 -14.12 5.51
N TRP A 176 -8.76 -13.60 4.71
CA TRP A 176 -8.19 -12.26 4.90
C TRP A 176 -9.30 -11.19 4.92
N VAL A 177 -10.12 -11.12 3.88
CA VAL A 177 -11.24 -10.18 3.79
C VAL A 177 -12.29 -10.44 4.87
N GLY A 178 -12.57 -11.70 5.18
CA GLY A 178 -13.51 -12.08 6.24
C GLY A 178 -13.07 -11.59 7.62
N LEU A 179 -11.78 -11.72 7.94
CA LEU A 179 -11.21 -11.19 9.20
C LEU A 179 -11.29 -9.66 9.24
N ASP A 180 -11.04 -8.97 8.12
CA ASP A 180 -11.21 -7.52 8.05
C ASP A 180 -12.66 -7.09 8.26
N ILE A 181 -13.63 -7.80 7.65
CA ILE A 181 -15.06 -7.51 7.87
C ILE A 181 -15.47 -7.74 9.34
N LEU A 182 -15.01 -8.82 9.94
CA LEU A 182 -15.25 -9.08 11.37
C LEU A 182 -14.59 -8.03 12.29
N GLY A 183 -13.44 -7.50 11.87
CA GLY A 183 -12.71 -6.45 12.59
C GLY A 183 -13.30 -5.04 12.46
N LEU A 184 -14.27 -4.81 11.58
CA LEU A 184 -14.87 -3.47 11.40
C LEU A 184 -15.57 -2.92 12.66
N SER A 185 -16.03 -3.79 13.55
CA SER A 185 -16.62 -3.42 14.83
C SER A 185 -15.63 -3.48 16.00
N SER A 186 -14.34 -3.64 15.74
CA SER A 186 -13.30 -3.70 16.76
C SER A 186 -13.10 -2.33 17.42
N GLU A 187 -13.08 -2.28 18.75
CA GLU A 187 -12.81 -1.05 19.49
C GLU A 187 -11.37 -0.54 19.31
N THR A 188 -10.44 -1.41 18.92
CA THR A 188 -9.01 -1.06 18.92
C THR A 188 -8.43 -0.75 17.55
N ASN A 189 -8.96 -1.29 16.44
CA ASN A 189 -8.36 -1.16 15.10
C ASN A 189 -9.38 -1.17 13.95
N ALA A 190 -10.61 -0.77 14.15
CA ALA A 190 -11.63 -0.73 13.09
C ALA A 190 -11.15 0.07 11.86
N GLY A 191 -10.50 1.21 12.08
CA GLY A 191 -9.95 2.04 11.01
C GLY A 191 -8.91 1.31 10.14
N GLY A 192 -8.04 0.50 10.74
CA GLY A 192 -7.09 -0.33 10.02
C GLY A 192 -7.77 -1.36 9.11
N HIS A 193 -8.86 -1.99 9.57
CA HIS A 193 -9.65 -2.93 8.78
C HIS A 193 -10.34 -2.23 7.59
N PHE A 194 -10.85 -1.01 7.76
CA PHE A 194 -11.34 -0.21 6.63
C PHE A 194 -10.24 0.08 5.62
N ALA A 195 -9.03 0.41 6.07
CA ALA A 195 -7.91 0.65 5.17
C ALA A 195 -7.52 -0.62 4.37
N HIS A 196 -7.50 -1.80 5.02
CA HIS A 196 -7.26 -3.08 4.32
C HIS A 196 -8.31 -3.35 3.24
N LEU A 197 -9.60 -3.16 3.56
CA LEU A 197 -10.69 -3.33 2.61
C LEU A 197 -10.62 -2.34 1.44
N GLY A 198 -10.18 -1.10 1.68
CA GLY A 198 -9.93 -0.12 0.63
C GLY A 198 -8.84 -0.56 -0.35
N GLY A 199 -7.72 -1.06 0.18
CA GLY A 199 -6.66 -1.66 -0.63
C GLY A 199 -7.11 -2.90 -1.39
N ALA A 200 -7.82 -3.82 -0.72
CA ALA A 200 -8.36 -5.04 -1.30
C ALA A 200 -9.33 -4.74 -2.46
N LEU A 201 -10.25 -3.80 -2.26
CA LEU A 201 -11.21 -3.37 -3.28
C LEU A 201 -10.50 -2.79 -4.51
N PHE A 202 -9.49 -1.94 -4.31
CA PHE A 202 -8.66 -1.43 -5.40
C PHE A 202 -8.02 -2.59 -6.18
N GLY A 203 -7.34 -3.53 -5.48
CA GLY A 203 -6.67 -4.66 -6.10
C GLY A 203 -7.62 -5.54 -6.94
N PHE A 204 -8.81 -5.82 -6.41
CA PHE A 204 -9.87 -6.57 -7.10
C PHE A 204 -10.36 -5.85 -8.35
N LEU A 205 -10.79 -4.60 -8.20
CA LEU A 205 -11.38 -3.84 -9.31
C LEU A 205 -10.37 -3.61 -10.43
N TYR A 206 -9.12 -3.31 -10.08
CA TYR A 206 -8.07 -3.09 -11.05
C TYR A 206 -7.84 -4.32 -11.93
N VAL A 207 -7.66 -5.50 -11.33
CA VAL A 207 -7.42 -6.73 -12.09
C VAL A 207 -8.65 -7.19 -12.86
N ASN A 208 -9.84 -7.08 -12.25
CA ASN A 208 -11.09 -7.49 -12.91
C ASN A 208 -11.41 -6.64 -14.15
N GLN A 209 -11.07 -5.34 -14.13
CA GLN A 209 -11.24 -4.46 -15.29
C GLN A 209 -10.11 -4.59 -16.32
N ALA A 210 -8.89 -4.93 -15.88
CA ALA A 210 -7.72 -5.07 -16.74
C ALA A 210 -7.78 -6.31 -17.66
N SER A 211 -8.68 -7.25 -17.42
CA SER A 211 -8.84 -8.45 -18.28
C SER A 211 -9.13 -8.13 -19.75
N ASN A 212 -9.40 -6.87 -20.10
CA ASN A 212 -9.70 -6.42 -21.47
C ASN A 212 -8.78 -5.33 -22.04
N LYS A 213 -7.84 -4.74 -21.29
CA LYS A 213 -6.87 -3.74 -21.79
C LYS A 213 -5.65 -3.71 -20.88
N GLU A 214 -4.46 -3.56 -21.47
CA GLU A 214 -3.24 -3.18 -20.74
C GLU A 214 -3.45 -1.81 -20.06
N LEU A 215 -4.08 -1.81 -18.89
CA LEU A 215 -4.17 -0.62 -18.04
C LEU A 215 -2.78 -0.38 -17.43
N ASN A 216 -1.97 0.34 -18.15
CA ASN A 216 -0.70 0.82 -17.65
C ASN A 216 -0.96 2.08 -16.82
N ILE A 217 -0.95 1.93 -15.48
CA ILE A 217 -1.13 3.05 -14.54
C ILE A 217 -0.16 4.20 -14.84
N TRP A 218 1.06 3.87 -15.29
CA TRP A 218 2.03 4.89 -15.71
C TRP A 218 1.55 5.69 -16.91
N ASN A 219 0.78 5.11 -17.82
CA ASN A 219 0.15 5.83 -18.92
C ASN A 219 -0.97 6.75 -18.42
N ILE A 220 -1.70 6.35 -17.39
CA ILE A 220 -2.75 7.17 -16.76
C ILE A 220 -2.07 8.33 -16.00
N ILE A 221 -1.09 8.05 -15.15
CA ILE A 221 -0.36 9.06 -14.40
C ILE A 221 0.37 10.00 -15.36
N SER A 222 1.08 9.49 -16.36
CA SER A 222 1.76 10.34 -17.35
C SER A 222 0.78 11.15 -18.19
N SER A 223 -0.43 10.68 -18.45
CA SER A 223 -1.46 11.42 -19.17
C SER A 223 -2.03 12.60 -18.36
N LEU A 224 -2.03 12.50 -17.03
CA LEU A 224 -2.40 13.59 -16.13
C LEU A 224 -1.38 14.73 -16.13
N PHE A 225 -0.09 14.39 -16.34
CA PHE A 225 1.01 15.36 -16.38
C PHE A 225 1.39 15.81 -17.80
N THR A 226 0.94 15.13 -18.85
CA THR A 226 1.13 15.56 -20.23
C THR A 226 -0.03 16.45 -20.66
N ILE A 227 0.18 17.76 -20.59
CA ILE A 227 -0.67 18.73 -21.30
C ILE A 227 -0.58 18.35 -22.78
N LYS A 228 -1.65 17.79 -23.34
CA LYS A 228 -1.74 17.53 -24.79
C LYS A 228 -1.56 18.88 -25.50
N LYS A 229 -0.36 19.12 -26.02
CA LYS A 229 -0.16 20.18 -27.00
C LYS A 229 -1.09 19.84 -28.16
N LYS A 230 -2.17 20.62 -28.31
CA LYS A 230 -3.08 20.56 -29.45
C LYS A 230 -2.25 20.92 -30.65
N VAL A 231 -1.77 19.90 -31.39
CA VAL A 231 -1.15 20.14 -32.69
C VAL A 231 -2.27 20.66 -33.58
N SER A 232 -2.22 21.99 -33.83
CA SER A 232 -3.05 22.65 -34.81
C SER A 232 -2.74 22.03 -36.18
N ARG A 233 -3.67 21.24 -36.65
CA ARG A 233 -3.69 20.73 -38.02
C ARG A 233 -4.40 21.79 -38.84
N ASN A 234 -3.69 22.88 -39.13
CA ASN A 234 -4.15 23.85 -40.11
C ASN A 234 -3.10 24.01 -41.23
N SER A 235 -3.65 23.99 -42.46
CA SER A 235 -3.06 24.41 -43.71
C SER A 235 -2.03 23.49 -44.39
N LYS A 236 -2.52 22.59 -45.19
CA LYS A 236 -2.00 22.36 -46.57
C LYS A 236 -3.12 21.77 -47.43
N MET A 237 -4.04 22.60 -47.80
CA MET A 237 -4.88 22.42 -48.97
C MET A 237 -5.01 23.78 -49.63
N GLU A 238 -3.99 24.13 -50.40
CA GLU A 238 -4.02 25.19 -51.43
C GLU A 238 -2.70 25.07 -52.18
N GLN A 239 -2.69 24.29 -53.23
CA GLN A 239 -1.85 24.44 -54.40
C GLN A 239 -2.02 23.22 -55.31
N TYR A 240 -3.12 23.20 -56.03
CA TYR A 240 -3.22 22.62 -57.36
C TYR A 240 -4.48 23.22 -58.00
N PHE A 241 -4.30 24.44 -58.54
CA PHE A 241 -4.91 24.96 -59.78
C PHE A 241 -3.93 25.96 -60.37
#